data_95fcb1b966f12d9b8f61753f5c95be58
#
_entry.id   95fcb1b966f12d9b8f61753f5c95be58
#
_cell.length_a   1.000
_cell.length_b   1.000
_cell.length_c   1.000
_cell.angle_alpha   90.00
_cell.angle_beta   90.00
_cell.angle_gamma   90.00
#
_symmetry.space_group_name_H-M   'P 1'
#
loop_
_entity.id
_entity.type
_entity.pdbx_description
1 polymer ?
#
loop_
_entity_poly.entity_id
_entity_poly.type
_entity_poly.pdbx_seq_one_letter_code
_entity_poly.pdbx_strand_id
1 'polypeptide(L)'
;MRTSNFRLPLALLGATLAVTLVAGCSDDGDGSANASSEGGTGTPKVASVPKLTSVTDKSLPIDAYLMSDDQLEKMQQAEFTLRERCMEHFGIAYRVPAAEQAFHPKSRTQFRYGVTDADAVATHGYKPAGSEKTARRTKPQELSRTANMVLTGTDDPNVKPGSTAAKGGQDYQGKKVPAGGCIGEARTKLGASGSQSYGGDATANKVNTDSWAKSYDDERVRAVFAKWSACMKKQGYAYADPMKAGDDPAWQKATVATAKERRVASADVACKTKYNVVGTWYTVEVAYQDQMIEQDAQALSEAKKAKEKQLKLMAEVS
;
A
#
# COMPACT_ATOMS: atom_id res chain seq x y z
N MET A 1 40.87 9.74 -34.95
CA MET A 1 40.85 10.34 -36.32
C MET A 1 39.51 10.14 -36.98
N ARG A 2 38.91 11.15 -37.36
CA ARG A 2 37.81 11.58 -38.26
C ARG A 2 36.55 12.01 -37.51
N THR A 3 36.52 13.32 -37.36
CA THR A 3 35.39 14.19 -37.15
C THR A 3 34.50 14.27 -38.38
N SER A 4 33.20 14.27 -38.25
CA SER A 4 32.31 14.74 -39.29
C SER A 4 31.18 15.57 -38.68
N ASN A 5 31.29 16.87 -38.91
CA ASN A 5 30.29 17.89 -38.64
C ASN A 5 29.17 17.81 -39.70
N PHE A 6 27.90 17.87 -39.27
CA PHE A 6 26.83 18.25 -40.16
C PHE A 6 26.06 19.42 -39.60
N ARG A 7 26.08 20.49 -40.37
CA ARG A 7 25.43 21.80 -40.11
C ARG A 7 24.00 21.81 -40.67
N LEU A 8 23.11 22.47 -39.90
CA LEU A 8 21.75 22.84 -40.25
C LEU A 8 21.70 23.75 -41.50
N PRO A 9 20.52 23.90 -42.08
CA PRO A 9 20.06 25.26 -42.32
C PRO A 9 18.70 25.59 -41.67
N LEU A 10 18.65 26.82 -41.19
CA LEU A 10 17.50 27.61 -40.77
C LEU A 10 16.60 27.89 -41.98
N ALA A 11 15.29 27.74 -41.81
CA ALA A 11 14.30 28.39 -42.67
C ALA A 11 13.24 29.08 -41.81
N LEU A 12 13.30 30.38 -41.80
CA LEU A 12 12.28 31.31 -41.30
C LEU A 12 11.13 31.37 -42.33
N LEU A 13 9.91 31.21 -41.85
CA LEU A 13 8.73 31.77 -42.55
C LEU A 13 7.75 32.27 -41.49
N GLY A 14 7.57 33.58 -41.47
CA GLY A 14 6.57 34.26 -40.68
C GLY A 14 5.20 34.25 -41.39
N ALA A 15 4.15 34.29 -40.62
CA ALA A 15 2.81 34.71 -41.06
C ALA A 15 2.02 35.28 -39.87
N THR A 16 1.74 36.46 -40.02
CA THR A 16 0.90 37.56 -39.56
C THR A 16 -0.35 37.25 -38.76
N LEU A 17 -0.51 38.15 -37.75
CA LEU A 17 -1.68 38.43 -36.93
C LEU A 17 -2.99 38.57 -37.72
N ALA A 18 -4.06 38.09 -37.08
CA ALA A 18 -5.39 38.70 -37.22
C ALA A 18 -6.07 38.73 -35.81
N VAL A 19 -6.14 39.92 -35.27
CA VAL A 19 -6.93 40.26 -34.08
C VAL A 19 -8.34 40.59 -34.55
N THR A 20 -9.36 39.87 -34.06
CA THR A 20 -10.76 40.32 -34.13
C THR A 20 -11.28 40.46 -32.70
N LEU A 21 -11.41 41.72 -32.29
CA LEU A 21 -12.22 42.16 -31.18
C LEU A 21 -13.69 42.08 -31.55
N VAL A 22 -14.48 41.34 -30.81
CA VAL A 22 -15.95 41.47 -30.76
C VAL A 22 -16.35 41.79 -29.33
N ALA A 23 -16.72 43.02 -29.13
CA ALA A 23 -17.46 43.47 -27.94
C ALA A 23 -18.94 43.20 -28.19
N GLY A 24 -19.62 42.56 -27.23
CA GLY A 24 -21.06 42.38 -27.21
C GLY A 24 -21.53 42.28 -25.76
N CYS A 25 -22.31 43.28 -25.34
CA CYS A 25 -22.91 43.40 -24.01
C CYS A 25 -24.16 42.53 -23.85
N SER A 26 -24.41 42.17 -22.61
CA SER A 26 -25.65 42.01 -21.87
C SER A 26 -26.75 41.06 -22.42
N ASP A 27 -27.11 40.02 -21.65
CA ASP A 27 -28.42 40.02 -21.01
C ASP A 27 -28.52 38.89 -19.94
N ASP A 28 -29.38 39.13 -18.94
CA ASP A 28 -29.64 38.27 -17.76
C ASP A 28 -30.31 36.96 -18.18
N GLY A 29 -29.87 35.83 -17.52
CA GLY A 29 -30.53 34.54 -17.69
C GLY A 29 -29.90 33.46 -16.86
N ASP A 30 -30.46 33.29 -15.69
CA ASP A 30 -30.56 32.12 -14.81
C ASP A 30 -29.66 30.89 -15.11
N GLY A 31 -28.83 30.58 -14.09
CA GLY A 31 -27.74 29.75 -14.21
C GLY A 31 -27.92 28.26 -14.01
N SER A 32 -27.31 27.56 -14.77
CA SER A 32 -26.89 26.19 -14.44
C SER A 32 -25.38 26.20 -14.26
N ALA A 33 -24.92 26.10 -13.02
CA ALA A 33 -23.51 25.94 -12.70
C ALA A 33 -23.06 24.57 -13.22
N ASN A 34 -22.55 24.57 -14.44
CA ASN A 34 -21.78 23.46 -14.98
C ASN A 34 -20.41 23.48 -14.26
N ALA A 35 -20.30 22.71 -13.18
CA ALA A 35 -19.02 22.44 -12.53
C ALA A 35 -18.18 21.58 -13.48
N SER A 36 -17.46 22.24 -14.39
CA SER A 36 -16.33 21.63 -15.06
C SER A 36 -15.30 21.26 -13.98
N SER A 37 -15.21 20.00 -13.64
CA SER A 37 -14.13 19.46 -12.82
C SER A 37 -12.83 19.54 -13.63
N GLU A 38 -12.15 20.69 -13.56
CA GLU A 38 -10.73 20.72 -13.90
C GLU A 38 -10.04 19.82 -12.89
N GLY A 39 -9.55 18.67 -13.31
CA GLY A 39 -8.74 17.75 -12.52
C GLY A 39 -7.52 18.52 -12.00
N GLY A 40 -7.67 19.10 -10.82
CA GLY A 40 -6.70 20.01 -10.24
C GLY A 40 -5.41 19.28 -9.87
N THR A 41 -4.30 19.66 -10.49
CA THR A 41 -2.94 19.18 -10.12
C THR A 41 -2.37 19.89 -8.90
N GLY A 42 -3.14 20.81 -8.30
CA GLY A 42 -2.73 21.63 -7.16
C GLY A 42 -2.98 20.98 -5.79
N THR A 43 -2.63 21.71 -4.73
CA THR A 43 -2.91 21.31 -3.35
C THR A 43 -4.42 21.23 -3.11
N PRO A 44 -4.96 20.09 -2.66
CA PRO A 44 -6.39 19.93 -2.47
C PRO A 44 -6.92 20.79 -1.31
N LYS A 45 -8.16 21.27 -1.44
CA LYS A 45 -8.82 22.04 -0.39
C LYS A 45 -9.27 21.12 0.74
N VAL A 46 -9.15 21.61 1.97
CA VAL A 46 -9.65 20.96 3.19
C VAL A 46 -10.63 21.91 3.86
N ALA A 47 -11.89 21.49 4.01
CA ALA A 47 -12.94 22.34 4.55
C ALA A 47 -12.81 22.53 6.08
N SER A 48 -12.51 21.45 6.81
CA SER A 48 -12.34 21.46 8.27
C SER A 48 -11.39 20.34 8.70
N VAL A 49 -10.76 20.52 9.85
CA VAL A 49 -9.86 19.52 10.44
C VAL A 49 -10.43 19.07 11.78
N PRO A 50 -10.96 17.84 11.91
CA PRO A 50 -11.46 17.32 13.18
C PRO A 50 -10.31 17.12 14.18
N LYS A 51 -10.62 17.19 15.47
CA LYS A 51 -9.68 16.77 16.52
C LYS A 51 -9.68 15.26 16.61
N LEU A 52 -8.57 14.62 16.27
CA LEU A 52 -8.39 13.18 16.33
C LEU A 52 -7.12 12.84 17.11
N THR A 53 -7.26 11.98 18.10
CA THR A 53 -6.14 11.42 18.86
C THR A 53 -5.62 10.14 18.20
N SER A 54 -6.49 9.41 17.51
CA SER A 54 -6.20 8.21 16.74
C SER A 54 -7.07 8.14 15.49
N VAL A 55 -6.63 7.35 14.52
CA VAL A 55 -7.38 7.03 13.30
C VAL A 55 -7.44 5.52 13.04
N THR A 56 -7.18 4.71 14.05
CA THR A 56 -7.18 3.24 13.94
C THR A 56 -8.52 2.69 13.44
N ASP A 57 -9.62 3.36 13.80
CA ASP A 57 -11.01 3.06 13.38
C ASP A 57 -11.45 3.78 12.11
N LYS A 58 -10.56 4.54 11.48
CA LYS A 58 -10.87 5.33 10.29
C LYS A 58 -10.39 4.63 9.03
N SER A 59 -11.20 4.67 8.00
CA SER A 59 -10.83 4.22 6.66
C SER A 59 -10.25 5.38 5.85
N LEU A 60 -9.40 5.04 4.90
CA LEU A 60 -8.97 5.95 3.84
C LEU A 60 -9.84 5.72 2.58
N PRO A 61 -10.07 6.74 1.72
CA PRO A 61 -10.81 6.57 0.47
C PRO A 61 -10.29 5.43 -0.40
N ILE A 62 -8.97 5.21 -0.42
CA ILE A 62 -8.33 4.15 -1.20
C ILE A 62 -8.64 2.73 -0.69
N ASP A 63 -9.12 2.57 0.54
CA ASP A 63 -9.48 1.25 1.09
C ASP A 63 -10.63 0.58 0.32
N ALA A 64 -11.44 1.37 -0.40
CA ALA A 64 -12.45 0.82 -1.31
C ALA A 64 -11.84 -0.03 -2.45
N TYR A 65 -10.59 0.22 -2.81
CA TYR A 65 -9.89 -0.39 -3.95
C TYR A 65 -8.82 -1.40 -3.54
N LEU A 66 -8.35 -1.38 -2.31
CA LEU A 66 -7.36 -2.30 -1.76
C LEU A 66 -8.02 -3.34 -0.85
N MET A 67 -7.46 -4.54 -0.80
CA MET A 67 -7.87 -5.54 0.20
C MET A 67 -7.43 -5.10 1.60
N SER A 68 -8.27 -5.38 2.61
CA SER A 68 -7.86 -5.26 4.00
C SER A 68 -6.88 -6.38 4.39
N ASP A 69 -6.20 -6.20 5.52
CA ASP A 69 -5.27 -7.22 6.03
C ASP A 69 -5.99 -8.56 6.29
N ASP A 70 -7.20 -8.52 6.87
CA ASP A 70 -8.04 -9.71 7.05
C ASP A 70 -8.42 -10.39 5.72
N GLN A 71 -8.69 -9.58 4.67
CA GLN A 71 -9.00 -10.13 3.35
C GLN A 71 -7.77 -10.78 2.71
N LEU A 72 -6.59 -10.16 2.89
CA LEU A 72 -5.32 -10.71 2.40
C LEU A 72 -4.96 -12.01 3.13
N GLU A 73 -5.16 -12.08 4.44
CA GLU A 73 -4.94 -13.30 5.22
C GLU A 73 -5.86 -14.44 4.77
N LYS A 74 -7.16 -14.19 4.62
CA LYS A 74 -8.12 -15.17 4.11
C LYS A 74 -7.78 -15.60 2.68
N MET A 75 -7.35 -14.67 1.84
CA MET A 75 -6.90 -14.98 0.47
C MET A 75 -5.68 -15.90 0.47
N GLN A 76 -4.72 -15.64 1.34
CA GLN A 76 -3.53 -16.49 1.52
C GLN A 76 -3.92 -17.87 2.00
N GLN A 77 -4.86 -17.97 2.95
CA GLN A 77 -5.35 -19.27 3.45
C GLN A 77 -6.07 -20.06 2.36
N ALA A 78 -6.89 -19.40 1.52
CA ALA A 78 -7.53 -20.03 0.37
C ALA A 78 -6.49 -20.53 -0.66
N GLU A 79 -5.44 -19.75 -0.92
CA GLU A 79 -4.33 -20.18 -1.78
C GLU A 79 -3.65 -21.44 -1.22
N PHE A 80 -3.39 -21.49 0.08
CA PHE A 80 -2.79 -22.67 0.72
C PHE A 80 -3.66 -23.91 0.58
N THR A 81 -4.96 -23.78 0.84
CA THR A 81 -5.94 -24.87 0.67
C THR A 81 -5.95 -25.39 -0.77
N LEU A 82 -5.92 -24.50 -1.75
CA LEU A 82 -5.91 -24.92 -3.16
C LEU A 82 -4.60 -25.61 -3.55
N ARG A 83 -3.46 -25.14 -3.03
CA ARG A 83 -2.16 -25.82 -3.24
C ARG A 83 -2.15 -27.22 -2.67
N GLU A 84 -2.65 -27.41 -1.45
CA GLU A 84 -2.74 -28.70 -0.79
C GLU A 84 -3.64 -29.65 -1.57
N ARG A 85 -4.82 -29.21 -2.00
CA ARG A 85 -5.75 -30.01 -2.83
C ARG A 85 -5.12 -30.39 -4.19
N CYS A 86 -4.38 -29.47 -4.82
CA CYS A 86 -3.66 -29.76 -6.06
C CYS A 86 -2.57 -30.82 -5.84
N MET A 87 -1.74 -30.70 -4.82
CA MET A 87 -0.69 -31.69 -4.50
C MET A 87 -1.30 -33.06 -4.17
N GLU A 88 -2.39 -33.09 -3.44
CA GLU A 88 -3.14 -34.32 -3.13
C GLU A 88 -3.68 -35.02 -4.42
N HIS A 89 -4.13 -34.22 -5.41
CA HIS A 89 -4.52 -34.76 -6.72
C HIS A 89 -3.39 -35.53 -7.40
N PHE A 90 -2.14 -35.13 -7.18
CA PHE A 90 -0.94 -35.84 -7.64
C PHE A 90 -0.50 -36.99 -6.70
N GLY A 91 -1.24 -37.26 -5.63
CA GLY A 91 -0.86 -38.27 -4.62
C GLY A 91 0.28 -37.84 -3.70
N ILE A 92 0.58 -36.56 -3.62
CA ILE A 92 1.65 -36.00 -2.80
C ILE A 92 1.05 -35.42 -1.51
N ALA A 93 1.39 -36.01 -0.38
CA ALA A 93 1.04 -35.46 0.93
C ALA A 93 1.83 -34.16 1.15
N TYR A 94 1.16 -33.02 1.11
CA TYR A 94 1.75 -31.70 1.27
C TYR A 94 0.91 -30.82 2.20
N ARG A 95 1.58 -30.08 3.07
CA ARG A 95 0.97 -29.06 3.90
C ARG A 95 1.79 -27.78 3.83
N VAL A 96 1.12 -26.66 3.66
CA VAL A 96 1.79 -25.35 3.75
C VAL A 96 2.13 -25.09 5.21
N PRO A 97 3.40 -24.78 5.52
CA PRO A 97 3.80 -24.46 6.89
C PRO A 97 3.02 -23.28 7.41
N ALA A 98 2.35 -23.42 8.56
CA ALA A 98 1.72 -22.31 9.23
C ALA A 98 2.77 -21.26 9.62
N ALA A 99 2.60 -20.03 9.17
CA ALA A 99 3.35 -18.88 9.66
C ALA A 99 2.49 -18.15 10.67
N GLU A 100 2.81 -18.29 11.97
CA GLU A 100 2.23 -17.41 12.97
C GLU A 100 2.85 -16.03 12.81
N GLN A 101 2.06 -15.05 12.40
CA GLN A 101 2.50 -13.66 12.46
C GLN A 101 2.41 -13.18 13.92
N ALA A 102 3.50 -12.63 14.42
CA ALA A 102 3.56 -12.14 15.79
C ALA A 102 2.72 -10.86 16.00
N PHE A 103 2.39 -10.16 14.91
CA PHE A 103 1.70 -8.88 14.94
C PHE A 103 0.88 -8.67 13.66
N HIS A 104 -0.37 -8.22 13.85
CA HIS A 104 -1.27 -7.77 12.79
C HIS A 104 -1.77 -6.36 13.12
N PRO A 105 -1.60 -5.36 12.25
CA PRO A 105 -2.29 -4.08 12.41
C PRO A 105 -3.81 -4.27 12.38
N LYS A 106 -4.53 -3.55 13.23
CA LYS A 106 -6.01 -3.56 13.24
C LYS A 106 -6.61 -2.90 11.99
N SER A 107 -5.85 -2.03 11.36
CA SER A 107 -6.25 -1.30 10.16
C SER A 107 -5.03 -0.72 9.45
N ARG A 108 -5.18 -0.35 8.18
CA ARG A 108 -4.17 0.35 7.40
C ARG A 108 -3.72 1.67 8.03
N THR A 109 -4.59 2.30 8.81
CA THR A 109 -4.34 3.59 9.44
C THR A 109 -3.71 3.52 10.82
N GLN A 110 -3.67 2.34 11.46
CA GLN A 110 -3.24 2.20 12.86
C GLN A 110 -1.87 2.82 13.16
N PHE A 111 -0.89 2.62 12.27
CA PHE A 111 0.47 3.16 12.42
C PHE A 111 0.87 4.13 11.31
N ARG A 112 -0.08 4.50 10.45
CA ARG A 112 0.19 5.32 9.27
C ARG A 112 0.78 6.69 9.59
N TYR A 113 0.40 7.24 10.72
CA TYR A 113 0.87 8.54 11.23
C TYR A 113 1.73 8.35 12.50
N GLY A 114 2.37 7.19 12.62
CA GLY A 114 3.12 6.76 13.78
C GLY A 114 2.20 6.26 14.92
N VAL A 115 2.79 6.06 16.11
CA VAL A 115 2.04 5.63 17.28
C VAL A 115 1.10 6.72 17.80
N THR A 116 -0.10 6.31 18.25
CA THR A 116 -1.16 7.25 18.71
C THR A 116 -1.84 6.83 20.00
N ASP A 117 -1.64 5.60 20.45
CA ASP A 117 -2.24 5.02 21.65
C ASP A 117 -1.35 5.27 22.88
N ALA A 118 -1.83 6.08 23.83
CA ALA A 118 -1.07 6.48 25.00
C ALA A 118 -0.75 5.29 25.93
N ASP A 119 -1.67 4.35 26.10
CA ASP A 119 -1.50 3.19 26.97
C ASP A 119 -0.53 2.18 26.34
N ALA A 120 -0.67 1.97 25.02
CA ALA A 120 0.24 1.11 24.27
C ALA A 120 1.68 1.63 24.34
N VAL A 121 1.93 2.93 24.10
CA VAL A 121 3.30 3.47 24.12
C VAL A 121 3.91 3.50 25.52
N ALA A 122 3.11 3.64 26.57
CA ALA A 122 3.60 3.57 27.96
C ALA A 122 4.21 2.19 28.28
N THR A 123 3.73 1.14 27.60
CA THR A 123 4.22 -0.24 27.78
C THR A 123 5.22 -0.65 26.71
N HIS A 124 4.91 -0.37 25.43
CA HIS A 124 5.61 -0.92 24.27
C HIS A 124 6.49 0.11 23.53
N GLY A 125 6.48 1.39 23.93
CA GLY A 125 7.22 2.43 23.20
C GLY A 125 6.73 2.58 21.77
N TYR A 126 7.65 2.56 20.81
CA TYR A 126 7.32 2.57 19.38
C TYR A 126 7.08 1.17 18.80
N LYS A 127 7.28 0.11 19.60
CA LYS A 127 7.08 -1.26 19.14
C LYS A 127 5.60 -1.64 19.18
N PRO A 128 5.07 -2.31 18.16
CA PRO A 128 3.73 -2.88 18.23
C PRO A 128 3.63 -3.92 19.35
N ALA A 129 2.51 -3.95 20.06
CA ALA A 129 2.23 -4.96 21.07
C ALA A 129 2.33 -6.37 20.45
N GLY A 130 3.07 -7.27 21.07
CA GLY A 130 3.31 -8.63 20.57
C GLY A 130 4.45 -8.77 19.57
N SER A 131 5.08 -7.68 19.13
CA SER A 131 6.24 -7.73 18.22
C SER A 131 7.48 -8.39 18.83
N GLU A 132 7.54 -8.51 20.15
CA GLU A 132 8.56 -9.26 20.87
C GLU A 132 8.46 -10.76 20.66
N LYS A 133 7.29 -11.27 20.24
CA LYS A 133 7.10 -12.68 19.92
C LYS A 133 7.74 -12.96 18.58
N THR A 134 8.80 -13.73 18.57
CA THR A 134 9.41 -14.18 17.31
C THR A 134 8.38 -15.01 16.54
N ALA A 135 8.07 -14.61 15.33
CA ALA A 135 7.24 -15.40 14.44
C ALA A 135 7.84 -16.81 14.32
N ARG A 136 7.12 -17.82 14.80
CA ARG A 136 7.54 -19.22 14.62
C ARG A 136 7.37 -19.57 13.15
N ARG A 137 8.48 -19.65 12.44
CA ARG A 137 8.51 -20.26 11.11
C ARG A 137 8.69 -21.76 11.29
N THR A 138 7.65 -22.53 11.02
CA THR A 138 7.80 -23.96 10.82
C THR A 138 8.70 -24.18 9.58
N LYS A 139 9.63 -25.14 9.67
CA LYS A 139 10.46 -25.49 8.52
C LYS A 139 9.56 -25.91 7.34
N PRO A 140 9.87 -25.45 6.10
CA PRO A 140 9.18 -25.96 4.93
C PRO A 140 9.30 -27.49 4.89
N GLN A 141 8.25 -28.15 4.43
CA GLN A 141 8.29 -29.60 4.20
C GLN A 141 9.33 -29.91 3.13
N GLU A 142 10.22 -30.85 3.39
CA GLU A 142 11.16 -31.35 2.41
C GLU A 142 10.41 -32.21 1.37
N LEU A 143 10.47 -31.80 0.13
CA LEU A 143 9.88 -32.49 -1.01
C LEU A 143 10.97 -33.14 -1.86
N SER A 144 10.68 -34.29 -2.48
CA SER A 144 11.53 -34.81 -3.54
C SER A 144 11.61 -33.82 -4.70
N ARG A 145 12.63 -33.90 -5.54
CA ARG A 145 12.78 -33.01 -6.71
C ARG A 145 11.54 -33.04 -7.61
N THR A 146 10.99 -34.23 -7.86
CA THR A 146 9.79 -34.39 -8.70
C THR A 146 8.53 -33.82 -8.03
N ALA A 147 8.36 -34.04 -6.72
CA ALA A 147 7.26 -33.42 -5.98
C ALA A 147 7.37 -31.87 -5.93
N ASN A 148 8.59 -31.37 -5.80
CA ASN A 148 8.84 -29.91 -5.86
C ASN A 148 8.53 -29.34 -7.25
N MET A 149 8.85 -30.08 -8.34
CA MET A 149 8.47 -29.68 -9.69
C MET A 149 6.93 -29.62 -9.86
N VAL A 150 6.18 -30.56 -9.29
CA VAL A 150 4.70 -30.49 -9.29
C VAL A 150 4.21 -29.23 -8.55
N LEU A 151 4.83 -28.91 -7.42
CA LEU A 151 4.46 -27.70 -6.64
C LEU A 151 4.76 -26.42 -7.39
N THR A 152 5.93 -26.34 -8.05
CA THR A 152 6.46 -25.08 -8.62
C THR A 152 6.21 -24.88 -10.11
N GLY A 153 5.91 -25.97 -10.85
CA GLY A 153 5.75 -25.99 -12.30
C GLY A 153 7.08 -25.98 -13.07
N THR A 154 8.23 -26.13 -12.38
CA THR A 154 9.56 -26.12 -12.97
C THR A 154 10.55 -26.86 -12.09
N ASP A 155 11.61 -27.40 -12.68
CA ASP A 155 12.80 -27.90 -11.99
C ASP A 155 14.04 -27.02 -12.21
N ASP A 156 13.87 -25.89 -12.93
CA ASP A 156 14.92 -24.87 -13.13
C ASP A 156 14.96 -23.93 -11.92
N PRO A 157 16.09 -23.88 -11.18
CA PRO A 157 16.24 -23.01 -10.01
C PRO A 157 16.21 -21.51 -10.33
N ASN A 158 16.42 -21.12 -11.60
CA ASN A 158 16.37 -19.74 -12.05
C ASN A 158 14.96 -19.26 -12.39
N VAL A 159 13.99 -20.18 -12.48
CA VAL A 159 12.61 -19.86 -12.77
C VAL A 159 11.83 -19.71 -11.47
N LYS A 160 11.21 -18.54 -11.28
CA LYS A 160 10.41 -18.25 -10.08
C LYS A 160 9.21 -19.20 -9.99
N PRO A 161 9.05 -19.94 -8.87
CA PRO A 161 7.91 -20.83 -8.64
C PRO A 161 6.56 -20.12 -8.86
N GLY A 162 5.63 -20.82 -9.52
CA GLY A 162 4.27 -20.29 -9.77
C GLY A 162 4.19 -19.14 -10.77
N SER A 163 5.30 -18.74 -11.40
CA SER A 163 5.31 -17.67 -12.41
C SER A 163 4.88 -18.17 -13.79
N THR A 164 4.61 -17.24 -14.71
CA THR A 164 4.30 -17.56 -16.12
C THR A 164 5.47 -18.20 -16.88
N ALA A 165 6.70 -18.04 -16.37
CA ALA A 165 7.90 -18.70 -16.90
C ALA A 165 7.95 -20.19 -16.53
N ALA A 166 7.34 -20.60 -15.43
CA ALA A 166 7.18 -22.01 -15.04
C ALA A 166 6.07 -22.67 -15.88
N LYS A 167 6.43 -23.22 -17.03
CA LYS A 167 5.47 -23.67 -18.05
C LYS A 167 4.63 -24.87 -17.64
N GLY A 168 5.09 -25.69 -16.70
CA GLY A 168 4.45 -26.97 -16.41
C GLY A 168 4.53 -27.95 -17.59
N GLY A 169 3.54 -28.82 -17.73
CA GLY A 169 3.43 -29.77 -18.83
C GLY A 169 4.21 -31.07 -18.64
N GLN A 170 5.08 -31.15 -17.62
CA GLN A 170 5.79 -32.38 -17.27
C GLN A 170 4.78 -33.47 -16.84
N ASP A 171 5.12 -34.73 -17.12
CA ASP A 171 4.34 -35.86 -16.67
C ASP A 171 4.75 -36.27 -15.26
N TYR A 172 3.76 -36.42 -14.40
CA TYR A 172 3.94 -36.99 -13.06
C TYR A 172 2.90 -38.07 -12.86
N GLN A 173 3.31 -39.37 -12.92
CA GLN A 173 2.45 -40.52 -12.77
C GLN A 173 1.20 -40.51 -13.71
N GLY A 174 1.41 -40.15 -14.96
CA GLY A 174 0.35 -40.06 -15.96
C GLY A 174 -0.52 -38.80 -15.91
N LYS A 175 -0.19 -37.84 -15.06
CA LYS A 175 -0.88 -36.54 -14.95
C LYS A 175 0.03 -35.41 -15.37
N LYS A 176 -0.52 -34.43 -16.10
CA LYS A 176 0.24 -33.25 -16.53
C LYS A 176 0.30 -32.21 -15.42
N VAL A 177 1.50 -31.75 -15.10
CA VAL A 177 1.73 -30.66 -14.14
C VAL A 177 1.15 -29.36 -14.72
N PRO A 178 0.33 -28.62 -13.98
CA PRO A 178 -0.24 -27.35 -14.45
C PRO A 178 0.84 -26.27 -14.66
N ALA A 179 0.52 -25.29 -15.50
CA ALA A 179 1.39 -24.13 -15.66
C ALA A 179 1.57 -23.39 -14.33
N GLY A 180 2.81 -23.10 -13.95
CA GLY A 180 3.16 -22.59 -12.62
C GLY A 180 3.08 -23.62 -11.49
N GLY A 181 2.83 -24.89 -11.81
CA GLY A 181 2.61 -25.94 -10.81
C GLY A 181 1.35 -25.70 -9.97
N CYS A 182 1.26 -26.39 -8.84
CA CYS A 182 0.15 -26.19 -7.90
C CYS A 182 0.09 -24.76 -7.33
N ILE A 183 1.20 -24.05 -7.26
CA ILE A 183 1.23 -22.62 -6.88
C ILE A 183 0.52 -21.78 -7.94
N GLY A 184 0.86 -21.98 -9.23
CA GLY A 184 0.25 -21.23 -10.33
C GLY A 184 -1.23 -21.54 -10.52
N GLU A 185 -1.60 -22.82 -10.40
CA GLU A 185 -3.01 -23.25 -10.46
C GLU A 185 -3.85 -22.59 -9.35
N ALA A 186 -3.37 -22.62 -8.10
CA ALA A 186 -4.05 -21.99 -6.97
C ALA A 186 -4.26 -20.49 -7.20
N ARG A 187 -3.23 -19.79 -7.67
CA ARG A 187 -3.30 -18.37 -8.01
C ARG A 187 -4.30 -18.07 -9.12
N THR A 188 -4.28 -18.88 -10.18
CA THR A 188 -5.23 -18.74 -11.30
C THR A 188 -6.67 -18.91 -10.85
N LYS A 189 -6.93 -19.92 -10.00
CA LYS A 189 -8.27 -20.16 -9.42
C LYS A 189 -8.77 -19.01 -8.55
N LEU A 190 -7.85 -18.25 -7.92
CA LEU A 190 -8.16 -17.05 -7.14
C LEU A 190 -8.11 -15.74 -7.95
N GLY A 191 -8.03 -15.84 -9.28
CA GLY A 191 -8.07 -14.68 -10.16
C GLY A 191 -6.78 -13.84 -10.18
N ALA A 192 -5.66 -14.39 -9.69
CA ALA A 192 -4.35 -13.78 -9.86
C ALA A 192 -3.63 -14.42 -11.04
N SER A 193 -2.86 -13.63 -11.80
CA SER A 193 -2.04 -14.10 -12.91
C SER A 193 -0.56 -13.78 -12.70
N GLY A 194 0.29 -14.77 -12.96
CA GLY A 194 1.74 -14.58 -12.92
C GLY A 194 2.27 -14.16 -11.55
N SER A 195 2.99 -13.04 -11.50
CA SER A 195 3.60 -12.51 -10.27
C SER A 195 2.76 -11.49 -9.54
N GLN A 196 1.51 -11.24 -9.98
CA GLN A 196 0.63 -10.27 -9.32
C GLN A 196 0.28 -10.75 -7.90
N SER A 197 0.35 -9.80 -6.95
CA SER A 197 -0.14 -10.02 -5.59
C SER A 197 -1.66 -9.87 -5.55
N TYR A 198 -2.32 -10.58 -4.65
CA TYR A 198 -3.76 -10.40 -4.42
C TYR A 198 -4.05 -8.97 -3.96
N GLY A 199 -5.11 -8.37 -4.50
CA GLY A 199 -5.50 -6.98 -4.19
C GLY A 199 -4.47 -5.92 -4.55
N GLY A 200 -3.42 -6.31 -5.31
CA GLY A 200 -2.29 -5.46 -5.67
C GLY A 200 -2.49 -4.74 -7.00
N ASP A 201 -3.50 -3.88 -7.11
CA ASP A 201 -3.60 -2.98 -8.25
C ASP A 201 -2.52 -1.88 -8.17
N ALA A 202 -1.82 -1.64 -9.29
CA ALA A 202 -0.71 -0.69 -9.35
C ALA A 202 -1.18 0.75 -9.12
N THR A 203 -2.33 1.13 -9.69
CA THR A 203 -2.92 2.47 -9.55
C THR A 203 -3.38 2.71 -8.12
N ALA A 204 -4.09 1.74 -7.52
CA ALA A 204 -4.53 1.86 -6.13
C ALA A 204 -3.35 1.94 -5.15
N ASN A 205 -2.30 1.14 -5.36
CA ASN A 205 -1.07 1.22 -4.56
C ASN A 205 -0.34 2.55 -4.75
N LYS A 206 -0.32 3.08 -5.98
CA LYS A 206 0.27 4.40 -6.27
C LYS A 206 -0.48 5.51 -5.53
N VAL A 207 -1.82 5.52 -5.58
CA VAL A 207 -2.63 6.49 -4.80
C VAL A 207 -2.32 6.37 -3.31
N ASN A 208 -2.28 5.14 -2.76
CA ASN A 208 -1.99 4.89 -1.35
C ASN A 208 -0.62 5.43 -0.91
N THR A 209 0.40 5.29 -1.76
CA THR A 209 1.77 5.71 -1.46
C THR A 209 1.99 7.20 -1.69
N ASP A 210 1.54 7.69 -2.85
CA ASP A 210 1.79 9.07 -3.25
C ASP A 210 0.97 10.07 -2.42
N SER A 211 -0.27 9.70 -2.03
CA SER A 211 -1.09 10.55 -1.14
C SER A 211 -0.43 10.73 0.22
N TRP A 212 0.14 9.67 0.78
CA TRP A 212 0.88 9.77 2.03
C TRP A 212 2.11 10.67 1.88
N ALA A 213 2.91 10.50 0.84
CA ALA A 213 4.10 11.31 0.59
C ALA A 213 3.74 12.79 0.37
N LYS A 214 2.72 13.07 -0.47
CA LYS A 214 2.24 14.44 -0.72
C LYS A 214 1.71 15.09 0.55
N SER A 215 0.93 14.36 1.35
CA SER A 215 0.39 14.88 2.61
C SER A 215 1.46 15.11 3.66
N TYR A 216 2.49 14.26 3.73
CA TYR A 216 3.64 14.43 4.62
C TYR A 216 4.41 15.74 4.32
N ASP A 217 4.54 16.11 3.05
CA ASP A 217 5.24 17.35 2.63
C ASP A 217 4.31 18.56 2.54
N ASP A 218 3.01 18.41 2.74
CA ASP A 218 2.04 19.50 2.70
C ASP A 218 2.30 20.56 3.79
N GLU A 219 2.22 21.85 3.44
CA GLU A 219 2.51 22.95 4.35
C GLU A 219 1.67 22.92 5.63
N ARG A 220 0.40 22.48 5.55
CA ARG A 220 -0.49 22.36 6.71
C ARG A 220 0.01 21.29 7.69
N VAL A 221 0.52 20.18 7.17
CA VAL A 221 1.09 19.07 7.95
C VAL A 221 2.46 19.47 8.48
N ARG A 222 3.31 20.08 7.67
CA ARG A 222 4.62 20.60 8.11
C ARG A 222 4.47 21.65 9.22
N ALA A 223 3.44 22.49 9.17
CA ALA A 223 3.16 23.48 10.21
C ALA A 223 2.81 22.84 11.57
N VAL A 224 2.02 21.73 11.59
CA VAL A 224 1.74 21.02 12.84
C VAL A 224 2.93 20.20 13.30
N PHE A 225 3.78 19.69 12.40
CA PHE A 225 5.05 19.04 12.76
C PHE A 225 6.02 20.03 13.45
N ALA A 226 6.10 21.26 12.98
CA ALA A 226 6.92 22.28 13.64
C ALA A 226 6.44 22.56 15.09
N LYS A 227 5.13 22.62 15.32
CA LYS A 227 4.55 22.78 16.67
C LYS A 227 4.83 21.54 17.54
N TRP A 228 4.69 20.34 16.96
CA TRP A 228 5.01 19.08 17.62
C TRP A 228 6.51 19.01 17.98
N SER A 229 7.40 19.33 17.06
CA SER A 229 8.85 19.33 17.27
C SER A 229 9.26 20.29 18.41
N ALA A 230 8.68 21.51 18.45
CA ALA A 230 8.89 22.45 19.54
C ALA A 230 8.39 21.92 20.89
N CYS A 231 7.27 21.13 20.89
CA CYS A 231 6.76 20.44 22.08
C CYS A 231 7.74 19.35 22.56
N MET A 232 8.22 18.51 21.64
CA MET A 232 9.22 17.46 21.94
C MET A 232 10.52 18.06 22.49
N LYS A 233 10.98 19.18 21.93
CA LYS A 233 12.17 19.89 22.41
C LYS A 233 12.02 20.37 23.87
N LYS A 234 10.83 20.85 24.26
CA LYS A 234 10.53 21.20 25.66
C LYS A 234 10.58 20.01 26.62
N GLN A 235 10.39 18.79 26.09
CA GLN A 235 10.52 17.53 26.85
C GLN A 235 11.96 16.96 26.81
N GLY A 236 12.90 17.66 26.18
CA GLY A 236 14.29 17.25 26.05
C GLY A 236 14.58 16.33 24.85
N TYR A 237 13.68 16.23 23.86
CA TYR A 237 13.81 15.36 22.70
C TYR A 237 13.88 16.19 21.40
N ALA A 238 14.93 15.98 20.61
CA ALA A 238 15.20 16.76 19.39
C ALA A 238 14.89 15.92 18.13
N TYR A 239 13.62 15.97 17.70
CA TYR A 239 13.18 15.33 16.45
C TYR A 239 12.49 16.35 15.54
N ALA A 240 12.69 16.24 14.24
CA ALA A 240 12.13 17.19 13.26
C ALA A 240 10.63 16.93 13.04
N ASP A 241 10.24 15.66 13.00
CA ASP A 241 8.86 15.21 12.77
C ASP A 241 8.59 13.86 13.47
N PRO A 242 7.30 13.47 13.59
CA PRO A 242 6.91 12.24 14.31
C PRO A 242 7.49 10.95 13.72
N MET A 243 7.71 10.88 12.39
CA MET A 243 8.26 9.67 11.77
C MET A 243 9.72 9.48 12.18
N LYS A 244 10.51 10.58 12.22
CA LYS A 244 11.90 10.53 12.68
C LYS A 244 12.03 10.09 14.14
N ALA A 245 11.03 10.38 14.98
CA ALA A 245 11.03 9.90 16.37
C ALA A 245 10.76 8.40 16.43
N GLY A 246 9.81 7.88 15.63
CA GLY A 246 9.50 6.45 15.56
C GLY A 246 10.62 5.63 14.92
N ASP A 247 11.27 6.18 13.90
CA ASP A 247 12.31 5.51 13.10
C ASP A 247 13.71 5.64 13.70
N ASP A 248 13.87 6.18 14.92
CA ASP A 248 15.19 6.33 15.54
C ASP A 248 15.88 4.93 15.67
N PRO A 249 17.07 4.74 15.05
CA PRO A 249 17.79 3.47 15.11
C PRO A 249 18.10 2.97 16.53
N ALA A 250 18.06 3.87 17.52
CA ALA A 250 18.24 3.49 18.91
C ALA A 250 17.18 2.49 19.41
N TRP A 251 15.97 2.54 18.83
CA TRP A 251 14.88 1.64 19.22
C TRP A 251 15.05 0.22 18.68
N GLN A 252 15.83 0.06 17.61
CA GLN A 252 16.03 -1.25 16.98
C GLN A 252 17.05 -2.13 17.69
N LYS A 253 17.80 -1.56 18.65
CA LYS A 253 18.85 -2.27 19.40
C LYS A 253 18.31 -3.27 20.42
N ALA A 254 17.05 -3.18 20.78
CA ALA A 254 16.41 -4.07 21.75
C ALA A 254 15.09 -4.59 21.20
N THR A 255 14.76 -5.86 21.46
CA THR A 255 13.49 -6.48 21.08
C THR A 255 12.31 -5.98 21.91
N VAL A 256 12.57 -5.55 23.14
CA VAL A 256 11.57 -4.97 24.05
C VAL A 256 11.88 -3.48 24.23
N ALA A 257 10.85 -2.66 24.32
CA ALA A 257 10.99 -1.22 24.46
C ALA A 257 11.73 -0.85 25.76
N THR A 258 12.78 -0.04 25.62
CA THR A 258 13.54 0.48 26.76
C THR A 258 12.75 1.55 27.52
N ALA A 259 13.11 1.82 28.78
CA ALA A 259 12.50 2.90 29.55
C ALA A 259 12.65 4.28 28.87
N LYS A 260 13.77 4.51 28.16
CA LYS A 260 13.99 5.74 27.36
C LYS A 260 13.01 5.78 26.19
N GLU A 261 12.89 4.71 25.42
CA GLU A 261 11.98 4.61 24.28
C GLU A 261 10.52 4.90 24.68
N ARG A 262 10.04 4.25 25.78
CA ARG A 262 8.69 4.50 26.30
C ARG A 262 8.45 5.96 26.66
N ARG A 263 9.41 6.62 27.34
CA ARG A 263 9.28 8.04 27.67
C ARG A 263 9.22 8.93 26.42
N VAL A 264 10.04 8.65 25.41
CA VAL A 264 10.01 9.40 24.14
C VAL A 264 8.69 9.19 23.41
N ALA A 265 8.23 7.96 23.30
CA ALA A 265 6.96 7.62 22.64
C ALA A 265 5.74 8.22 23.36
N SER A 266 5.74 8.24 24.70
CA SER A 266 4.68 8.91 25.48
C SER A 266 4.67 10.43 25.26
N ALA A 267 5.85 11.06 25.20
CA ALA A 267 5.96 12.49 24.87
C ALA A 267 5.48 12.78 23.44
N ASP A 268 5.82 11.91 22.49
CA ASP A 268 5.38 11.99 21.08
C ASP A 268 3.85 12.00 20.99
N VAL A 269 3.17 11.00 21.59
CA VAL A 269 1.70 10.90 21.58
C VAL A 269 1.07 12.12 22.26
N ALA A 270 1.59 12.56 23.39
CA ALA A 270 1.08 13.76 24.08
C ALA A 270 1.21 15.02 23.21
N CYS A 271 2.36 15.21 22.53
CA CYS A 271 2.57 16.35 21.64
C CYS A 271 1.71 16.25 20.36
N LYS A 272 1.49 15.06 19.79
CA LYS A 272 0.57 14.83 18.66
C LYS A 272 -0.85 15.22 19.03
N THR A 273 -1.34 14.77 20.16
CA THR A 273 -2.68 15.09 20.68
C THR A 273 -2.84 16.59 20.90
N LYS A 274 -1.87 17.22 21.56
CA LYS A 274 -1.89 18.67 21.88
C LYS A 274 -2.05 19.53 20.62
N TYR A 275 -1.39 19.18 19.54
CA TYR A 275 -1.37 19.98 18.31
C TYR A 275 -2.20 19.38 17.18
N ASN A 276 -3.02 18.39 17.49
CA ASN A 276 -3.89 17.71 16.51
C ASN A 276 -3.15 17.26 15.25
N VAL A 277 -1.95 16.70 15.42
CA VAL A 277 -1.11 16.26 14.31
C VAL A 277 -1.82 15.19 13.49
N VAL A 278 -2.41 14.19 14.16
CA VAL A 278 -3.07 13.07 13.51
C VAL A 278 -4.29 13.53 12.73
N GLY A 279 -5.16 14.37 13.34
CA GLY A 279 -6.33 14.90 12.65
C GLY A 279 -5.99 15.75 11.43
N THR A 280 -4.95 16.58 11.54
CA THR A 280 -4.49 17.39 10.39
C THR A 280 -3.93 16.53 9.27
N TRP A 281 -3.02 15.61 9.58
CA TRP A 281 -2.37 14.78 8.56
C TRP A 281 -3.37 13.86 7.87
N TYR A 282 -4.20 13.14 8.63
CA TYR A 282 -5.26 12.28 8.08
C TYR A 282 -6.17 13.05 7.13
N THR A 283 -6.66 14.23 7.54
CA THR A 283 -7.60 15.01 6.72
C THR A 283 -6.96 15.52 5.44
N VAL A 284 -5.71 15.96 5.50
CA VAL A 284 -4.95 16.39 4.33
C VAL A 284 -4.71 15.20 3.39
N GLU A 285 -4.35 14.02 3.92
CA GLU A 285 -4.16 12.84 3.09
C GLU A 285 -5.44 12.37 2.43
N VAL A 286 -6.57 12.37 3.14
CA VAL A 286 -7.89 12.06 2.56
C VAL A 286 -8.15 12.97 1.36
N ALA A 287 -7.91 14.27 1.49
CA ALA A 287 -8.12 15.20 0.39
C ALA A 287 -7.22 14.93 -0.83
N TYR A 288 -5.96 14.53 -0.60
CA TYR A 288 -5.08 14.07 -1.70
C TYR A 288 -5.57 12.77 -2.33
N GLN A 289 -6.07 11.82 -1.51
CA GLN A 289 -6.62 10.57 -2.03
C GLN A 289 -7.86 10.81 -2.88
N ASP A 290 -8.80 11.63 -2.41
CA ASP A 290 -10.02 11.97 -3.16
C ASP A 290 -9.67 12.58 -4.53
N GLN A 291 -8.74 13.54 -4.56
CA GLN A 291 -8.27 14.15 -5.80
C GLN A 291 -7.62 13.12 -6.76
N MET A 292 -6.75 12.24 -6.24
CA MET A 292 -6.08 11.23 -7.06
C MET A 292 -7.04 10.13 -7.52
N ILE A 293 -8.02 9.76 -6.70
CA ILE A 293 -9.07 8.79 -7.05
C ILE A 293 -9.95 9.35 -8.19
N GLU A 294 -10.28 10.65 -8.14
CA GLU A 294 -11.02 11.28 -9.21
C GLU A 294 -10.23 11.30 -10.54
N GLN A 295 -8.93 11.59 -10.47
CA GLN A 295 -8.05 11.58 -11.64
C GLN A 295 -7.92 10.19 -12.28
N ASP A 296 -7.84 9.14 -11.48
CA ASP A 296 -7.64 7.76 -11.92
C ASP A 296 -8.93 6.90 -11.86
N ALA A 297 -10.11 7.55 -11.87
CA ALA A 297 -11.40 6.91 -11.58
C ALA A 297 -11.70 5.67 -12.42
N GLN A 298 -11.36 5.67 -13.72
CA GLN A 298 -11.58 4.52 -14.60
C GLN A 298 -10.72 3.32 -14.19
N ALA A 299 -9.41 3.53 -14.04
CA ALA A 299 -8.48 2.46 -13.65
C ALA A 299 -8.83 1.90 -12.27
N LEU A 300 -9.21 2.76 -11.32
CA LEU A 300 -9.63 2.36 -10.00
C LEU A 300 -10.97 1.61 -9.99
N SER A 301 -11.90 1.96 -10.89
CA SER A 301 -13.13 1.19 -11.08
C SER A 301 -12.82 -0.26 -11.51
N GLU A 302 -11.86 -0.46 -12.40
CA GLU A 302 -11.41 -1.77 -12.84
C GLU A 302 -10.70 -2.53 -11.71
N ALA A 303 -9.86 -1.84 -10.94
CA ALA A 303 -9.20 -2.41 -9.75
C ALA A 303 -10.24 -2.90 -8.72
N LYS A 304 -11.29 -2.12 -8.46
CA LYS A 304 -12.37 -2.49 -7.57
C LYS A 304 -13.10 -3.76 -8.04
N LYS A 305 -13.46 -3.84 -9.34
CA LYS A 305 -14.08 -5.02 -9.93
C LYS A 305 -13.18 -6.26 -9.84
N ALA A 306 -11.87 -6.09 -10.05
CA ALA A 306 -10.90 -7.18 -9.92
C ALA A 306 -10.81 -7.67 -8.47
N LYS A 307 -10.75 -6.77 -7.50
CA LYS A 307 -10.80 -7.08 -6.06
C LYS A 307 -12.07 -7.86 -5.71
N GLU A 308 -13.24 -7.37 -6.11
CA GLU A 308 -14.53 -8.01 -5.82
C GLU A 308 -14.60 -9.41 -6.42
N LYS A 309 -14.11 -9.60 -7.67
CA LYS A 309 -14.00 -10.92 -8.29
C LYS A 309 -13.09 -11.85 -7.48
N GLN A 310 -11.92 -11.41 -7.05
CA GLN A 310 -11.00 -12.20 -6.24
C GLN A 310 -11.63 -12.61 -4.90
N LEU A 311 -12.32 -11.69 -4.22
CA LEU A 311 -13.02 -11.98 -2.95
C LEU A 311 -14.14 -13.01 -3.14
N LYS A 312 -14.87 -12.96 -4.27
CA LYS A 312 -15.87 -13.98 -4.60
C LYS A 312 -15.24 -15.35 -4.82
N LEU A 313 -14.16 -15.43 -5.62
CA LEU A 313 -13.44 -16.69 -5.85
C LEU A 313 -12.86 -17.28 -4.56
N MET A 314 -12.35 -16.41 -3.66
CA MET A 314 -11.88 -16.83 -2.34
C MET A 314 -12.99 -17.47 -1.52
N ALA A 315 -14.20 -16.90 -1.52
CA ALA A 315 -15.33 -17.41 -0.77
C ALA A 315 -15.81 -18.79 -1.28
N GLU A 316 -15.52 -19.16 -2.54
CA GLU A 316 -15.84 -20.48 -3.12
C GLU A 316 -14.85 -21.57 -2.67
N VAL A 317 -13.72 -21.22 -2.09
CA VAL A 317 -12.70 -22.16 -1.60
C VAL A 317 -12.93 -22.59 -0.16
N SER A 318 -13.59 -21.77 0.62
CA SER A 318 -13.77 -21.88 2.08
C SER A 318 -14.70 -23.04 2.46
#